data_8112e12fcad0bb5bd84b08921fec11f3
#
_entry.id   8112e12fcad0bb5bd84b08921fec11f3
#
_cell.length_a   1.000
_cell.length_b   1.000
_cell.length_c   1.000
_cell.angle_alpha   90.00
_cell.angle_beta   90.00
_cell.angle_gamma   90.00
#
_symmetry.space_group_name_H-M   'P 1'
#
loop_
_entity.id
_entity.type
_entity.pdbx_description
1 polymer ?
#
loop_
_entity_poly.entity_id
_entity_poly.type
_entity_poly.pdbx_seq_one_letter_code
_entity_poly.pdbx_strand_id
1 'polypeptide(L)'
;MAGLSGVWPPLANAVTRLLDAAHRAGIPAQLTSGVRTHAQQRALWRRYLAGMNPYPVAPPGTSDHERGLAVDIWTGTDEHNDLLGRTWLAMGGRWSARDRVHFTVR
;
A
#
# COMPACT_ATOMS: atom_id res chain seq x y z
N MET A 1 -2.88 -6.14 -13.02
CA MET A 1 -3.26 -4.85 -12.39
C MET A 1 -3.87 -5.11 -11.02
N ALA A 2 -3.40 -4.42 -10.00
CA ALA A 2 -3.97 -4.55 -8.66
C ALA A 2 -5.33 -3.85 -8.58
N GLY A 3 -6.20 -4.37 -7.74
CA GLY A 3 -7.51 -3.81 -7.46
C GLY A 3 -7.83 -3.84 -5.97
N LEU A 4 -9.02 -3.34 -5.62
CA LEU A 4 -9.48 -3.24 -4.24
C LEU A 4 -10.37 -4.41 -3.79
N SER A 5 -10.49 -5.44 -4.63
CA SER A 5 -11.26 -6.64 -4.28
C SER A 5 -10.68 -7.29 -3.02
N GLY A 6 -11.56 -7.59 -2.06
CA GLY A 6 -11.16 -8.20 -0.79
C GLY A 6 -10.55 -7.25 0.24
N VAL A 7 -10.27 -6.01 -0.15
CA VAL A 7 -9.84 -4.98 0.81
C VAL A 7 -11.02 -4.61 1.71
N TRP A 8 -10.75 -4.41 2.99
CA TRP A 8 -11.76 -4.00 3.96
C TRP A 8 -12.51 -2.75 3.45
N PRO A 9 -13.85 -2.78 3.36
CA PRO A 9 -14.61 -1.72 2.66
C PRO A 9 -14.32 -0.29 3.10
N PRO A 10 -14.20 0.05 4.40
CA PRO A 10 -13.82 1.40 4.79
C PRO A 10 -12.45 1.83 4.27
N LEU A 11 -11.48 0.91 4.23
CA LEU A 11 -10.16 1.18 3.65
C LEU A 11 -10.27 1.38 2.13
N ALA A 12 -10.99 0.51 1.44
CA ALA A 12 -11.18 0.62 -0.01
C ALA A 12 -11.80 1.97 -0.40
N ASN A 13 -12.81 2.41 0.35
CA ASN A 13 -13.46 3.71 0.12
C ASN A 13 -12.52 4.88 0.35
N ALA A 14 -11.72 4.83 1.41
CA ALA A 14 -10.74 5.89 1.71
C ALA A 14 -9.63 5.94 0.66
N VAL A 15 -9.14 4.78 0.21
CA VAL A 15 -8.14 4.70 -0.86
C VAL A 15 -8.68 5.25 -2.17
N THR A 16 -9.92 4.94 -2.51
CA THR A 16 -10.57 5.48 -3.71
C THR A 16 -10.61 7.01 -3.67
N ARG A 17 -10.99 7.60 -2.54
CA ARG A 17 -10.99 9.06 -2.37
C ARG A 17 -9.57 9.65 -2.48
N LEU A 18 -8.59 8.98 -1.91
CA LEU A 18 -7.19 9.42 -1.98
C LEU A 18 -6.68 9.41 -3.42
N LEU A 19 -6.94 8.33 -4.16
CA LEU A 19 -6.53 8.20 -5.56
C LEU A 19 -7.23 9.23 -6.43
N ASP A 20 -8.53 9.46 -6.24
CA ASP A 20 -9.27 10.49 -6.98
C ASP A 20 -8.71 11.89 -6.72
N ALA A 21 -8.41 12.22 -5.48
CA ALA A 21 -7.80 13.50 -5.13
C ALA A 21 -6.42 13.67 -5.77
N ALA A 22 -5.61 12.62 -5.76
CA ALA A 22 -4.28 12.62 -6.40
C ALA A 22 -4.40 12.87 -7.91
N HIS A 23 -5.30 12.16 -8.58
CA HIS A 23 -5.51 12.32 -10.04
C HIS A 23 -6.01 13.73 -10.38
N ARG A 24 -6.89 14.31 -9.58
CA ARG A 24 -7.33 15.70 -9.78
C ARG A 24 -6.20 16.71 -9.62
N ALA A 25 -5.23 16.40 -8.78
CA ALA A 25 -4.04 17.23 -8.59
C ALA A 25 -2.95 16.96 -9.63
N GLY A 26 -3.19 16.10 -10.61
CA GLY A 26 -2.23 15.74 -11.65
C GLY A 26 -1.17 14.74 -11.21
N ILE A 27 -1.36 14.07 -10.08
CA ILE A 27 -0.44 13.06 -9.57
C ILE A 27 -0.83 11.69 -10.11
N PRO A 28 0.07 10.98 -10.86
CA PRO A 28 -0.26 9.71 -11.48
C PRO A 28 -0.19 8.54 -10.49
N ALA A 29 -0.99 8.60 -9.43
CA ALA A 29 -1.02 7.57 -8.40
C ALA A 29 -1.64 6.28 -8.92
N GLN A 30 -0.99 5.16 -8.64
CA GLN A 30 -1.44 3.82 -9.02
C GLN A 30 -1.47 2.89 -7.82
N LEU A 31 -2.53 2.12 -7.70
CA LEU A 31 -2.59 1.00 -6.77
C LEU A 31 -1.71 -0.12 -7.32
N THR A 32 -0.63 -0.45 -6.61
CA THR A 32 0.31 -1.47 -7.06
C THR A 32 0.13 -2.81 -6.35
N SER A 33 -0.52 -2.83 -5.20
CA SER A 33 -0.86 -4.06 -4.47
C SER A 33 -2.08 -3.83 -3.59
N GLY A 34 -3.04 -4.76 -3.68
CA GLY A 34 -4.18 -4.82 -2.77
C GLY A 34 -4.03 -6.00 -1.80
N VAL A 35 -5.06 -6.85 -1.72
CA VAL A 35 -5.01 -8.07 -0.91
C VAL A 35 -3.99 -9.05 -1.50
N ARG A 36 -3.20 -9.65 -0.63
CA ARG A 36 -2.29 -10.75 -0.98
C ARG A 36 -2.78 -12.05 -0.34
N THR A 37 -2.64 -13.15 -1.09
CA THR A 37 -2.82 -14.47 -0.52
C THR A 37 -1.62 -14.83 0.36
N HIS A 38 -1.80 -15.81 1.24
CA HIS A 38 -0.69 -16.35 2.05
C HIS A 38 0.47 -16.84 1.16
N ALA A 39 0.16 -17.50 0.04
CA ALA A 39 1.18 -17.96 -0.90
C ALA A 39 1.96 -16.81 -1.55
N GLN A 40 1.28 -15.73 -1.92
CA GLN A 40 1.92 -14.54 -2.49
C GLN A 40 2.83 -13.87 -1.45
N GLN A 41 2.39 -13.74 -0.21
CA GLN A 41 3.19 -13.18 0.86
C GLN A 41 4.42 -14.04 1.16
N ARG A 42 4.29 -15.37 1.12
CA ARG A 42 5.39 -16.29 1.30
C ARG A 42 6.44 -16.14 0.19
N ALA A 43 6.02 -15.97 -1.06
CA ALA A 43 6.93 -15.75 -2.18
C ALA A 43 7.71 -14.43 -2.02
N LEU A 44 7.04 -13.36 -1.58
CA LEU A 44 7.70 -12.09 -1.29
C LEU A 44 8.71 -12.22 -0.15
N TRP A 45 8.36 -12.95 0.89
CA TRP A 45 9.23 -13.19 2.04
C TRP A 45 10.52 -13.92 1.63
N ARG A 46 10.39 -14.95 0.78
CA ARG A 46 11.54 -15.68 0.24
C ARG A 46 12.48 -14.77 -0.55
N ARG A 47 11.92 -13.89 -1.38
CA ARG A 47 12.71 -12.92 -2.14
C ARG A 47 13.43 -11.93 -1.22
N TYR A 48 12.76 -11.48 -0.18
CA TYR A 48 13.34 -10.58 0.81
C TYR A 48 14.51 -11.25 1.53
N LEU A 49 14.34 -12.48 1.98
CA LEU A 49 15.40 -13.24 2.65
C LEU A 49 16.60 -13.51 1.72
N ALA A 50 16.35 -13.64 0.42
CA ALA A 50 17.39 -13.81 -0.59
C ALA A 50 18.06 -12.50 -1.01
N GLY A 51 17.68 -11.36 -0.41
CA GLY A 51 18.22 -10.05 -0.76
C GLY A 51 17.74 -9.49 -2.09
N MET A 52 16.67 -10.07 -2.67
CA MET A 52 16.15 -9.69 -3.99
C MET A 52 15.08 -8.61 -3.93
N ASN A 53 14.60 -8.25 -2.73
CA ASN A 53 13.58 -7.23 -2.54
C ASN A 53 14.16 -6.15 -1.62
N PRO A 54 14.31 -4.89 -2.09
CA PRO A 54 14.90 -3.82 -1.28
C PRO A 54 13.97 -3.26 -0.22
N TYR A 55 12.67 -3.59 -0.28
CA TYR A 55 11.69 -3.06 0.66
C TYR A 55 11.40 -4.05 1.79
N PRO A 56 11.00 -3.56 2.97
CA PRO A 56 10.60 -4.44 4.06
C PRO A 56 9.44 -5.34 3.66
N VAL A 57 9.51 -6.61 4.05
CA VAL A 57 8.45 -7.59 3.82
C VAL A 57 8.11 -8.26 5.15
N ALA A 58 6.82 -8.31 5.49
CA ALA A 58 6.38 -9.03 6.67
C ALA A 58 6.39 -10.55 6.43
N PRO A 59 6.70 -11.37 7.44
CA PRO A 59 6.57 -12.81 7.34
C PRO A 59 5.14 -13.23 6.95
N PRO A 60 4.96 -14.36 6.23
CA PRO A 60 3.64 -14.87 5.90
C PRO A 60 2.77 -15.05 7.15
N GLY A 61 1.50 -14.71 7.06
CA GLY A 61 0.55 -14.78 8.18
C GLY A 61 0.52 -13.55 9.05
N THR A 62 1.46 -12.59 8.88
CA THR A 62 1.54 -11.36 9.70
C THR A 62 1.32 -10.08 8.91
N SER A 63 1.22 -10.16 7.58
CA SER A 63 1.05 -8.99 6.73
C SER A 63 -0.38 -8.47 6.77
N ASP A 64 -0.53 -7.15 6.91
CA ASP A 64 -1.83 -6.49 6.81
C ASP A 64 -2.45 -6.62 5.42
N HIS A 65 -1.65 -6.80 4.37
CA HIS A 65 -2.14 -7.10 3.01
C HIS A 65 -2.94 -8.40 2.97
N GLU A 66 -2.56 -9.41 3.74
CA GLU A 66 -3.30 -10.68 3.79
C GLU A 66 -4.67 -10.54 4.44
N ARG A 67 -4.80 -9.55 5.34
CA ARG A 67 -6.06 -9.27 6.07
C ARG A 67 -6.97 -8.27 5.35
N GLY A 68 -6.52 -7.72 4.23
CA GLY A 68 -7.25 -6.66 3.54
C GLY A 68 -7.18 -5.31 4.25
N LEU A 69 -6.17 -5.08 5.09
CA LEU A 69 -6.00 -3.88 5.91
C LEU A 69 -4.89 -2.95 5.42
N ALA A 70 -4.26 -3.28 4.30
CA ALA A 70 -3.22 -2.45 3.69
C ALA A 70 -3.27 -2.55 2.18
N VAL A 71 -2.82 -1.47 1.52
CA VAL A 71 -2.60 -1.40 0.08
C VAL A 71 -1.25 -0.74 -0.18
N ASP A 72 -0.68 -0.98 -1.37
CA ASP A 72 0.47 -0.25 -1.84
C ASP A 72 0.07 0.69 -2.96
N ILE A 73 0.58 1.94 -2.90
CA ILE A 73 0.34 2.98 -3.90
C ILE A 73 1.69 3.56 -4.32
N TRP A 74 1.90 3.73 -5.63
CA TRP A 74 3.06 4.40 -6.16
C TRP A 74 2.64 5.53 -7.10
N THR A 75 3.33 6.66 -7.01
CA THR A 75 2.99 7.89 -7.73
C THR A 75 4.03 8.26 -8.78
N GLY A 76 5.11 7.51 -8.88
CA GLY A 76 6.23 7.80 -9.78
C GLY A 76 7.39 8.54 -9.12
N THR A 77 7.18 9.22 -7.99
CA THR A 77 8.23 9.92 -7.25
C THR A 77 8.05 9.78 -5.75
N ASP A 78 9.16 9.81 -5.01
CA ASP A 78 9.14 9.82 -3.54
C ASP A 78 8.40 11.05 -2.99
N GLU A 79 8.58 12.21 -3.61
CA GLU A 79 7.93 13.45 -3.17
C GLU A 79 6.41 13.34 -3.20
N HIS A 80 5.85 12.83 -4.29
CA HIS A 80 4.41 12.63 -4.42
C HIS A 80 3.92 11.54 -3.46
N ASN A 81 4.69 10.47 -3.27
CA ASN A 81 4.33 9.45 -2.29
C ASN A 81 4.31 10.02 -0.86
N ASP A 82 5.28 10.85 -0.52
CA ASP A 82 5.31 11.50 0.79
C ASP A 82 4.12 12.45 0.98
N LEU A 83 3.72 13.16 -0.07
CA LEU A 83 2.52 13.99 -0.03
C LEU A 83 1.26 13.16 0.21
N LEU A 84 1.09 12.06 -0.53
CA LEU A 84 -0.03 11.15 -0.31
C LEU A 84 0.00 10.53 1.08
N GLY A 85 1.17 10.15 1.56
CA GLY A 85 1.34 9.60 2.89
C GLY A 85 0.91 10.57 4.00
N ARG A 86 1.32 11.82 3.89
CA ARG A 86 0.88 12.87 4.83
C ARG A 86 -0.63 13.11 4.76
N THR A 87 -1.20 13.11 3.56
CA THR A 87 -2.64 13.21 3.38
C THR A 87 -3.36 12.02 4.03
N TRP A 88 -2.82 10.82 3.83
CA TRP A 88 -3.36 9.60 4.45
C TRP A 88 -3.35 9.67 5.98
N LEU A 89 -2.26 10.15 6.57
CA LEU A 89 -2.18 10.37 8.01
C LEU A 89 -3.25 11.36 8.49
N ALA A 90 -3.45 12.46 7.75
CA ALA A 90 -4.49 13.44 8.06
C ALA A 90 -5.91 12.88 7.96
N MET A 91 -6.12 11.85 7.14
CA MET A 91 -7.39 11.13 7.03
C MET A 91 -7.60 10.09 8.14
N GLY A 92 -6.62 9.90 9.02
CA GLY A 92 -6.68 8.92 10.11
C GLY A 92 -6.00 7.59 9.81
N GLY A 93 -5.34 7.44 8.67
CA GLY A 93 -4.58 6.24 8.31
C GLY A 93 -3.20 6.19 8.97
N ARG A 94 -2.46 5.14 8.64
CA ARG A 94 -1.07 4.93 9.06
C ARG A 94 -0.16 4.88 7.85
N TRP A 95 0.96 5.58 7.91
CA TRP A 95 1.94 5.65 6.84
C TRP A 95 3.28 6.12 7.40
N SER A 96 4.39 5.68 6.79
CA SER A 96 5.74 6.10 7.17
C SER A 96 6.64 6.21 5.93
N ALA A 97 7.58 7.15 5.95
CA ALA A 97 8.58 7.29 4.90
C ALA A 97 9.58 6.12 4.86
N ARG A 98 9.59 5.25 5.84
CA ARG A 98 10.38 4.01 5.82
C ARG A 98 9.85 3.00 4.81
N ASP A 99 8.56 3.08 4.50
CA ASP A 99 7.89 2.24 3.51
C ASP A 99 6.84 3.09 2.79
N ARG A 100 7.31 3.93 1.87
CA ARG A 100 6.52 4.99 1.24
C ARG A 100 5.30 4.51 0.49
N VAL A 101 5.32 3.28 0.01
CA VAL A 101 4.20 2.73 -0.77
C VAL A 101 3.11 2.12 0.11
N HIS A 102 3.39 1.85 1.38
CA HIS A 102 2.50 1.11 2.28
C HIS A 102 1.51 2.04 2.97
N PHE A 103 0.23 1.85 2.66
CA PHE A 103 -0.89 2.60 3.22
C PHE A 103 -1.80 1.64 3.99
N THR A 104 -1.95 1.85 5.27
CA THR A 104 -2.69 0.94 6.14
C THR A 104 -3.56 1.71 7.14
N VAL A 105 -4.42 0.98 7.83
CA VAL A 105 -5.29 1.53 8.89
C VAL A 105 -4.76 1.25 10.28
N ARG A 106 -3.66 0.53 10.36
CA ARG A 106 -3.09 0.19 11.67
C ARG A 106 -1.57 0.06 11.69
#